data_b87f26020c4a5f68f0ac77ee7197bec4
#
_entry.id   b87f26020c4a5f68f0ac77ee7197bec4
#
_cell.length_a   1.000
_cell.length_b   1.000
_cell.length_c   1.000
_cell.angle_alpha   90.00
_cell.angle_beta   90.00
_cell.angle_gamma   90.00
#
_symmetry.space_group_name_H-M   'P 1'
#
loop_
_entity.id
_entity.type
_entity.pdbx_description
1 polymer ?
#
loop_
_entity_poly.entity_id
_entity_poly.type
_entity_poly.pdbx_seq_one_letter_code
_entity_poly.pdbx_strand_id
1 'polypeptide(L)'
;MNLFDSHCHLEDERFAEDRAEVMARMEDAGVRRCILAGSDMDSSSRIVEMTRLHPHVYGVVGVHPHEAKTWTDECEARITQWVKEERIVGVGEFGLDYYYDLSPRETQREVFVKQLLLARKLDMPAVFHIRDAHGDILSLMKAHRNELPAGVIHCCSASVETAREYLDMGFYISFAGPVTFKNANKLLDVAQFVPDDRIMVETDSPYMAPVPMRGKRNEPTYVKYVAEKIAELRGIPAEEMAQLATANTCRLFRIPQEV
;
A
#
# COMPACT_ATOMS: atom_id res chain seq x y z
N MET A 1 -15.32 -1.63 -14.99
CA MET A 1 -14.61 -0.73 -14.03
C MET A 1 -13.18 -0.52 -14.53
N ASN A 2 -12.63 0.66 -14.34
CA ASN A 2 -11.20 0.92 -14.52
C ASN A 2 -10.57 0.97 -13.12
N LEU A 3 -9.89 -0.10 -12.70
CA LEU A 3 -9.37 -0.28 -11.35
C LEU A 3 -7.85 -0.15 -11.32
N PHE A 4 -7.35 0.35 -10.20
CA PHE A 4 -5.95 0.37 -9.87
C PHE A 4 -5.77 -0.34 -8.51
N ASP A 5 -5.00 -1.44 -8.47
CA ASP A 5 -4.61 -2.07 -7.21
C ASP A 5 -3.43 -1.31 -6.61
N SER A 6 -3.68 -0.51 -5.57
CA SER A 6 -2.66 0.40 -5.03
C SER A 6 -1.58 -0.26 -4.18
N HIS A 7 -1.71 -1.56 -3.89
CA HIS A 7 -0.72 -2.32 -3.12
C HIS A 7 -0.88 -3.83 -3.31
N CYS A 8 0.13 -4.46 -3.88
CA CYS A 8 0.21 -5.92 -4.02
C CYS A 8 1.68 -6.38 -4.08
N HIS A 9 1.89 -7.70 -4.04
CA HIS A 9 3.22 -8.36 -4.09
C HIS A 9 3.26 -9.40 -5.21
N LEU A 10 3.10 -8.98 -6.46
CA LEU A 10 3.21 -9.90 -7.61
C LEU A 10 4.63 -10.42 -7.84
N GLU A 11 5.65 -9.79 -7.25
CA GLU A 11 7.04 -10.27 -7.26
C GLU A 11 7.24 -11.48 -6.36
N ASP A 12 6.30 -11.78 -5.44
CA ASP A 12 6.36 -12.89 -4.49
C ASP A 12 6.45 -14.24 -5.22
N GLU A 13 7.22 -15.17 -4.64
CA GLU A 13 7.45 -16.52 -5.19
C GLU A 13 6.17 -17.34 -5.34
N ARG A 14 5.13 -17.04 -4.55
CA ARG A 14 3.81 -17.69 -4.68
C ARG A 14 3.13 -17.41 -6.02
N PHE A 15 3.59 -16.43 -6.78
CA PHE A 15 3.15 -16.16 -8.14
C PHE A 15 4.12 -16.65 -9.21
N ALA A 16 5.26 -17.26 -8.85
CA ALA A 16 6.31 -17.59 -9.80
C ALA A 16 5.83 -18.48 -10.96
N GLU A 17 4.93 -19.42 -10.68
CA GLU A 17 4.45 -20.40 -11.67
C GLU A 17 3.39 -19.83 -12.63
N ASP A 18 2.57 -18.85 -12.19
CA ASP A 18 1.42 -18.36 -12.95
C ASP A 18 1.30 -16.82 -12.99
N ARG A 19 2.40 -16.11 -12.73
CA ARG A 19 2.42 -14.62 -12.71
C ARG A 19 1.90 -14.01 -14.02
N ALA A 20 2.29 -14.57 -15.14
CA ALA A 20 1.85 -14.08 -16.45
C ALA A 20 0.33 -14.23 -16.64
N GLU A 21 -0.22 -15.37 -16.21
CA GLU A 21 -1.67 -15.62 -16.26
C GLU A 21 -2.43 -14.70 -15.28
N VAL A 22 -1.86 -14.43 -14.07
CA VAL A 22 -2.44 -13.48 -13.13
C VAL A 22 -2.51 -12.09 -13.77
N MET A 23 -1.42 -11.64 -14.40
CA MET A 23 -1.37 -10.33 -15.08
C MET A 23 -2.37 -10.25 -16.25
N ALA A 24 -2.52 -11.31 -17.04
CA ALA A 24 -3.53 -11.37 -18.09
C ALA A 24 -4.95 -11.27 -17.50
N ARG A 25 -5.23 -11.99 -16.39
CA ARG A 25 -6.53 -11.90 -15.70
C ARG A 25 -6.82 -10.50 -15.13
N MET A 26 -5.78 -9.74 -14.74
CA MET A 26 -5.97 -8.34 -14.31
C MET A 26 -6.61 -7.52 -15.41
N GLU A 27 -6.10 -7.61 -16.63
CA GLU A 27 -6.62 -6.88 -17.78
C GLU A 27 -8.08 -7.25 -18.08
N ASP A 28 -8.40 -8.54 -18.11
CA ASP A 28 -9.77 -9.06 -18.29
C ASP A 28 -10.73 -8.59 -17.21
N ALA A 29 -10.25 -8.48 -15.97
CA ALA A 29 -11.03 -7.99 -14.82
C ALA A 29 -11.17 -6.46 -14.76
N GLY A 30 -10.53 -5.73 -15.65
CA GLY A 30 -10.52 -4.27 -15.67
C GLY A 30 -9.57 -3.64 -14.64
N VAL A 31 -8.63 -4.42 -14.08
CA VAL A 31 -7.52 -3.91 -13.25
C VAL A 31 -6.39 -3.50 -14.18
N ARG A 32 -6.33 -2.22 -14.48
CA ARG A 32 -5.45 -1.70 -15.52
C ARG A 32 -4.02 -1.48 -15.04
N ARG A 33 -3.82 -1.27 -13.74
CA ARG A 33 -2.53 -0.93 -13.14
C ARG A 33 -2.44 -1.49 -11.74
N CYS A 34 -1.19 -1.73 -11.28
CA CYS A 34 -0.92 -2.08 -9.89
C CYS A 34 0.40 -1.44 -9.41
N ILE A 35 0.52 -1.29 -8.09
CA ILE A 35 1.76 -0.92 -7.41
C ILE A 35 2.26 -2.12 -6.63
N LEU A 36 3.48 -2.57 -6.91
CA LEU A 36 4.17 -3.60 -6.16
C LEU A 36 4.89 -2.97 -4.97
N ALA A 37 4.83 -3.61 -3.80
CA ALA A 37 5.43 -3.08 -2.58
C ALA A 37 6.62 -3.92 -2.12
N GLY A 38 7.80 -3.29 -2.03
CA GLY A 38 9.04 -3.94 -1.57
C GLY A 38 9.03 -4.19 -0.08
N SER A 39 9.36 -5.42 0.32
CA SER A 39 9.47 -5.82 1.73
C SER A 39 10.92 -5.87 2.23
N ASP A 40 11.87 -6.03 1.31
CA ASP A 40 13.32 -6.08 1.54
C ASP A 40 14.08 -5.64 0.28
N MET A 41 15.39 -5.70 0.32
CA MET A 41 16.23 -5.29 -0.82
C MET A 41 16.12 -6.24 -2.02
N ASP A 42 15.83 -7.51 -1.80
CA ASP A 42 15.72 -8.51 -2.87
C ASP A 42 14.36 -8.38 -3.57
N SER A 43 13.26 -8.26 -2.84
CA SER A 43 11.93 -7.99 -3.39
C SER A 43 11.91 -6.64 -4.11
N SER A 44 12.50 -5.58 -3.52
CA SER A 44 12.64 -4.27 -4.15
C SER A 44 13.41 -4.35 -5.49
N SER A 45 14.48 -5.16 -5.56
CA SER A 45 15.23 -5.38 -6.82
C SER A 45 14.35 -6.04 -7.88
N ARG A 46 13.59 -7.10 -7.51
CA ARG A 46 12.66 -7.77 -8.43
C ARG A 46 11.56 -6.82 -8.92
N ILE A 47 11.05 -5.95 -8.03
CA ILE A 47 10.07 -4.92 -8.40
C ILE A 47 10.62 -3.97 -9.45
N VAL A 48 11.84 -3.46 -9.27
CA VAL A 48 12.49 -2.60 -10.26
C VAL A 48 12.59 -3.28 -11.63
N GLU A 49 12.94 -4.56 -11.66
CA GLU A 49 12.98 -5.33 -12.91
C GLU A 49 11.58 -5.48 -13.53
N MET A 50 10.58 -5.81 -12.73
CA MET A 50 9.20 -5.96 -13.22
C MET A 50 8.63 -4.66 -13.76
N THR A 51 8.90 -3.52 -13.13
CA THR A 51 8.44 -2.21 -13.63
C THR A 51 9.06 -1.82 -14.96
N ARG A 52 10.29 -2.28 -15.26
CA ARG A 52 10.92 -2.08 -16.57
C ARG A 52 10.27 -2.91 -17.68
N LEU A 53 9.83 -4.13 -17.34
CA LEU A 53 9.26 -5.08 -18.31
C LEU A 53 7.77 -4.83 -18.57
N HIS A 54 7.03 -4.28 -17.60
CA HIS A 54 5.57 -4.18 -17.65
C HIS A 54 5.11 -2.74 -17.46
N PRO A 55 4.61 -2.06 -18.53
CA PRO A 55 4.26 -0.63 -18.48
C PRO A 55 3.09 -0.30 -17.53
N HIS A 56 2.29 -1.29 -17.15
CA HIS A 56 1.14 -1.15 -16.24
C HIS A 56 1.49 -1.43 -14.77
N VAL A 57 2.76 -1.81 -14.50
CA VAL A 57 3.27 -2.12 -13.18
C VAL A 57 4.13 -0.97 -12.68
N TYR A 58 3.79 -0.46 -11.52
CA TYR A 58 4.56 0.51 -10.74
C TYR A 58 5.14 -0.17 -9.51
N GLY A 59 6.07 0.49 -8.84
CA GLY A 59 6.68 -0.07 -7.64
C GLY A 59 6.97 0.98 -6.57
N VAL A 60 6.97 0.54 -5.33
CA VAL A 60 7.59 1.23 -4.21
C VAL A 60 8.67 0.34 -3.64
N VAL A 61 9.76 0.93 -3.16
CA VAL A 61 10.95 0.21 -2.70
C VAL A 61 11.30 0.62 -1.27
N GLY A 62 11.58 -0.37 -0.43
CA GLY A 62 11.81 -0.11 0.99
C GLY A 62 12.13 -1.37 1.78
N VAL A 63 12.15 -1.23 3.11
CA VAL A 63 12.37 -2.31 4.07
C VAL A 63 11.21 -2.36 5.06
N HIS A 64 10.43 -3.42 4.98
CA HIS A 64 9.30 -3.73 5.84
C HIS A 64 9.75 -3.89 7.30
N PRO A 65 8.92 -3.57 8.31
CA PRO A 65 9.26 -3.74 9.72
C PRO A 65 9.73 -5.15 10.10
N HIS A 66 9.27 -6.20 9.42
CA HIS A 66 9.76 -7.55 9.66
C HIS A 66 11.26 -7.70 9.39
N GLU A 67 11.77 -6.97 8.41
CA GLU A 67 13.16 -7.01 7.97
C GLU A 67 13.97 -5.79 8.43
N ALA A 68 13.44 -4.96 9.34
CA ALA A 68 14.12 -3.76 9.84
C ALA A 68 15.56 -4.05 10.35
N LYS A 69 15.79 -5.23 10.93
CA LYS A 69 17.11 -5.70 11.36
C LYS A 69 18.16 -5.81 10.25
N THR A 70 17.73 -5.85 8.98
CA THR A 70 18.64 -5.94 7.82
C THR A 70 19.03 -4.57 7.25
N TRP A 71 18.48 -3.48 7.81
CA TRP A 71 18.75 -2.14 7.33
C TRP A 71 20.22 -1.77 7.49
N THR A 72 20.82 -1.25 6.41
CA THR A 72 22.18 -0.70 6.37
C THR A 72 22.23 0.58 5.53
N ASP A 73 23.36 1.28 5.55
CA ASP A 73 23.53 2.45 4.68
C ASP A 73 23.50 2.10 3.18
N GLU A 74 23.77 0.85 2.82
CA GLU A 74 23.60 0.35 1.46
C GLU A 74 22.14 0.32 1.05
N CYS A 75 21.21 0.01 1.97
CA CYS A 75 19.77 0.07 1.69
C CYS A 75 19.36 1.49 1.29
N GLU A 76 19.81 2.53 2.03
CA GLU A 76 19.54 3.92 1.68
C GLU A 76 20.10 4.28 0.30
N ALA A 77 21.33 3.86 0.01
CA ALA A 77 21.98 4.12 -1.27
C ALA A 77 21.22 3.47 -2.44
N ARG A 78 20.81 2.21 -2.29
CA ARG A 78 20.06 1.48 -3.33
C ARG A 78 18.67 2.08 -3.54
N ILE A 79 17.92 2.38 -2.48
CA ILE A 79 16.62 3.06 -2.59
C ILE A 79 16.77 4.40 -3.32
N THR A 80 17.79 5.21 -2.95
CA THR A 80 18.11 6.50 -3.61
C THR A 80 18.40 6.34 -5.10
N GLN A 81 18.98 5.22 -5.50
CA GLN A 81 19.20 4.90 -6.91
C GLN A 81 17.92 4.48 -7.61
N TRP A 82 17.15 3.57 -7.02
CA TRP A 82 15.97 2.98 -7.63
C TRP A 82 14.81 3.96 -7.83
N VAL A 83 14.64 4.94 -6.94
CA VAL A 83 13.59 5.97 -7.11
C VAL A 83 13.81 6.89 -8.32
N LYS A 84 14.92 6.75 -9.03
CA LYS A 84 15.18 7.44 -10.31
C LYS A 84 14.58 6.70 -11.51
N GLU A 85 14.17 5.46 -11.32
CA GLU A 85 13.48 4.69 -12.35
C GLU A 85 12.05 5.24 -12.53
N GLU A 86 11.62 5.39 -13.77
CA GLU A 86 10.37 6.07 -14.14
C GLU A 86 9.12 5.54 -13.41
N ARG A 87 9.07 4.23 -13.16
CA ARG A 87 7.91 3.58 -12.54
C ARG A 87 8.12 3.14 -11.10
N ILE A 88 9.20 3.60 -10.46
CA ILE A 88 9.33 3.56 -9.01
C ILE A 88 8.77 4.86 -8.46
N VAL A 89 7.60 4.77 -7.84
CA VAL A 89 6.75 5.92 -7.53
C VAL A 89 6.70 6.28 -6.04
N GLY A 90 7.42 5.56 -5.20
CA GLY A 90 7.43 5.82 -3.76
C GLY A 90 8.48 5.02 -2.99
N VAL A 91 8.58 5.32 -1.71
CA VAL A 91 9.35 4.56 -0.74
C VAL A 91 8.38 3.72 0.11
N GLY A 92 8.66 2.44 0.25
CA GLY A 92 7.80 1.51 1.01
C GLY A 92 7.88 0.07 0.51
N GLU A 93 7.23 -0.82 1.26
CA GLU A 93 6.46 -0.48 2.46
C GLU A 93 7.36 -0.48 3.69
N PHE A 94 7.14 0.46 4.58
CA PHE A 94 7.86 0.53 5.85
C PHE A 94 6.94 1.01 6.98
N GLY A 95 7.29 0.70 8.22
CA GLY A 95 6.40 1.03 9.33
C GLY A 95 6.75 0.29 10.61
N LEU A 96 5.68 -0.10 11.35
CA LEU A 96 5.79 -0.88 12.59
C LEU A 96 4.82 -2.06 12.58
N ASP A 97 5.30 -3.24 12.93
CA ASP A 97 4.50 -4.46 13.12
C ASP A 97 4.82 -5.08 14.49
N TYR A 98 3.92 -4.88 15.44
CA TYR A 98 4.02 -5.43 16.78
C TYR A 98 3.20 -6.71 16.97
N TYR A 99 2.52 -7.16 15.93
CA TYR A 99 1.80 -8.42 15.92
C TYR A 99 2.76 -9.61 15.68
N TYR A 100 3.54 -9.55 14.60
CA TYR A 100 4.53 -10.59 14.29
C TYR A 100 5.86 -10.35 15.02
N ASP A 101 6.25 -9.10 15.21
CA ASP A 101 7.42 -8.66 16.03
C ASP A 101 8.74 -9.32 15.58
N LEU A 102 8.95 -9.48 14.27
CA LEU A 102 10.06 -10.25 13.68
C LEU A 102 11.41 -9.51 13.70
N SER A 103 11.41 -8.21 13.91
CA SER A 103 12.59 -7.39 14.23
C SER A 103 12.36 -6.70 15.58
N PRO A 104 13.41 -6.42 16.36
CA PRO A 104 13.27 -5.70 17.62
C PRO A 104 12.53 -4.37 17.43
N ARG A 105 11.57 -4.04 18.29
CA ARG A 105 10.71 -2.84 18.15
C ARG A 105 11.50 -1.54 18.09
N GLU A 106 12.62 -1.46 18.85
CA GLU A 106 13.50 -0.30 18.78
C GLU A 106 14.09 -0.15 17.38
N THR A 107 14.60 -1.24 16.80
CA THR A 107 15.12 -1.26 15.43
C THR A 107 14.02 -0.89 14.41
N GLN A 108 12.79 -1.41 14.60
CA GLN A 108 11.67 -1.02 13.73
C GLN A 108 11.43 0.50 13.78
N ARG A 109 11.44 1.12 14.98
CA ARG A 109 11.25 2.57 15.17
C ARG A 109 12.38 3.38 14.52
N GLU A 110 13.63 2.98 14.73
CA GLU A 110 14.79 3.64 14.12
C GLU A 110 14.73 3.59 12.59
N VAL A 111 14.46 2.41 12.01
CA VAL A 111 14.41 2.21 10.57
C VAL A 111 13.18 2.89 9.96
N PHE A 112 12.06 2.94 10.69
CA PHE A 112 10.90 3.74 10.29
C PHE A 112 11.29 5.22 10.10
N VAL A 113 11.94 5.83 11.09
CA VAL A 113 12.36 7.24 11.01
C VAL A 113 13.36 7.45 9.88
N LYS A 114 14.34 6.55 9.68
CA LYS A 114 15.29 6.65 8.58
C LYS A 114 14.60 6.66 7.22
N GLN A 115 13.65 5.74 6.98
CA GLN A 115 12.94 5.67 5.70
C GLN A 115 11.95 6.82 5.52
N LEU A 116 11.31 7.30 6.59
CA LEU A 116 10.45 8.48 6.55
C LEU A 116 11.24 9.73 6.11
N LEU A 117 12.40 9.97 6.73
CA LEU A 117 13.28 11.09 6.37
C LEU A 117 13.86 10.93 4.95
N LEU A 118 14.19 9.70 4.56
CA LEU A 118 14.65 9.39 3.21
C LEU A 118 13.58 9.69 2.17
N ALA A 119 12.34 9.23 2.37
CA ALA A 119 11.22 9.51 1.48
C ALA A 119 11.00 11.03 1.33
N ARG A 120 11.06 11.77 2.43
CA ARG A 120 10.96 13.24 2.43
C ARG A 120 12.11 13.90 1.67
N LYS A 121 13.36 13.46 1.90
CA LYS A 121 14.58 13.95 1.22
C LYS A 121 14.51 13.74 -0.29
N LEU A 122 13.94 12.61 -0.72
CA LEU A 122 13.82 12.23 -2.13
C LEU A 122 12.55 12.79 -2.80
N ASP A 123 11.69 13.52 -2.06
CA ASP A 123 10.38 13.99 -2.51
C ASP A 123 9.48 12.86 -3.05
N MET A 124 9.56 11.68 -2.43
CA MET A 124 8.79 10.50 -2.80
C MET A 124 7.65 10.26 -1.84
N PRO A 125 6.46 9.83 -2.32
CA PRO A 125 5.40 9.34 -1.45
C PRO A 125 5.83 8.13 -0.64
N ALA A 126 5.25 7.96 0.56
CA ALA A 126 5.50 6.84 1.45
C ALA A 126 4.30 5.88 1.54
N VAL A 127 4.58 4.57 1.60
CA VAL A 127 3.59 3.53 1.91
C VAL A 127 3.87 3.01 3.31
N PHE A 128 2.93 3.24 4.24
CA PHE A 128 3.11 2.92 5.65
C PHE A 128 2.40 1.63 6.04
N HIS A 129 3.17 0.68 6.57
CA HIS A 129 2.67 -0.53 7.22
C HIS A 129 2.48 -0.31 8.73
N ILE A 130 1.28 -0.56 9.25
CA ILE A 130 0.98 -0.36 10.66
C ILE A 130 0.13 -1.51 11.19
N ARG A 131 0.71 -2.33 12.07
CA ARG A 131 -0.01 -3.44 12.69
C ARG A 131 0.25 -3.49 14.19
N ASP A 132 -0.81 -3.32 14.98
CA ASP A 132 -0.79 -3.27 16.45
C ASP A 132 0.20 -2.23 17.04
N ALA A 133 0.48 -1.14 16.27
CA ALA A 133 1.52 -0.15 16.57
C ALA A 133 1.06 1.31 16.40
N HIS A 134 -0.25 1.57 16.30
CA HIS A 134 -0.78 2.91 16.01
C HIS A 134 -0.32 4.00 16.99
N GLY A 135 -0.18 3.67 18.29
CA GLY A 135 0.26 4.65 19.29
C GLY A 135 1.69 5.13 19.06
N ASP A 136 2.62 4.20 18.84
CA ASP A 136 4.02 4.52 18.63
C ASP A 136 4.24 5.25 17.30
N ILE A 137 3.61 4.77 16.24
CA ILE A 137 3.78 5.40 14.93
C ILE A 137 3.22 6.81 14.88
N LEU A 138 2.06 7.08 15.50
CA LEU A 138 1.52 8.42 15.64
C LEU A 138 2.45 9.34 16.43
N SER A 139 3.06 8.83 17.49
CA SER A 139 4.03 9.58 18.29
C SER A 139 5.26 9.96 17.46
N LEU A 140 5.80 9.02 16.67
CA LEU A 140 6.93 9.27 15.77
C LEU A 140 6.57 10.25 14.65
N MET A 141 5.41 10.07 14.01
CA MET A 141 4.93 10.97 12.96
C MET A 141 4.70 12.40 13.49
N LYS A 142 4.16 12.55 14.71
CA LYS A 142 3.99 13.86 15.37
C LYS A 142 5.32 14.51 15.68
N ALA A 143 6.31 13.75 16.15
CA ALA A 143 7.66 14.24 16.42
C ALA A 143 8.36 14.77 15.16
N HIS A 144 8.05 14.16 13.99
CA HIS A 144 8.61 14.52 12.69
C HIS A 144 7.62 15.27 11.77
N ARG A 145 6.62 15.97 12.33
CA ARG A 145 5.49 16.53 11.56
C ARG A 145 5.90 17.39 10.38
N ASN A 146 6.95 18.16 10.50
CA ASN A 146 7.44 19.04 9.44
C ASN A 146 8.27 18.31 8.36
N GLU A 147 8.58 17.06 8.60
CA GLU A 147 9.41 16.20 7.74
C GLU A 147 8.61 15.07 7.12
N LEU A 148 7.28 15.04 7.33
CA LEU A 148 6.42 14.00 6.77
C LEU A 148 6.38 14.11 5.24
N PRO A 149 6.61 13.00 4.50
CA PRO A 149 6.30 12.94 3.08
C PRO A 149 4.78 12.87 2.86
N ALA A 150 4.30 13.08 1.65
CA ALA A 150 2.98 12.59 1.26
C ALA A 150 2.95 11.07 1.41
N GLY A 151 1.80 10.46 1.71
CA GLY A 151 1.78 9.00 1.88
C GLY A 151 0.40 8.40 2.08
N VAL A 152 0.38 7.08 2.19
CA VAL A 152 -0.82 6.26 2.42
C VAL A 152 -0.60 5.31 3.60
N ILE A 153 -1.59 5.21 4.46
CA ILE A 153 -1.70 4.13 5.45
C ILE A 153 -2.32 2.94 4.71
N HIS A 154 -1.47 1.97 4.33
CA HIS A 154 -1.94 0.80 3.60
C HIS A 154 -2.66 -0.17 4.53
N CYS A 155 -3.56 -0.97 3.98
CA CYS A 155 -4.32 -2.02 4.67
C CYS A 155 -4.82 -1.58 6.06
N CYS A 156 -5.48 -0.42 6.12
CA CYS A 156 -5.82 0.27 7.36
C CYS A 156 -6.55 -0.64 8.35
N SER A 157 -6.04 -0.69 9.58
CA SER A 157 -6.63 -1.42 10.72
C SER A 157 -7.00 -0.48 11.89
N ALA A 158 -6.96 0.83 11.65
CA ALA A 158 -7.19 1.87 12.65
C ALA A 158 -8.65 1.98 13.11
N SER A 159 -8.88 2.67 14.24
CA SER A 159 -10.20 3.20 14.59
C SER A 159 -10.47 4.51 13.84
N VAL A 160 -11.73 5.01 13.88
CA VAL A 160 -12.11 6.30 13.28
C VAL A 160 -11.29 7.45 13.87
N GLU A 161 -11.05 7.44 15.19
CA GLU A 161 -10.25 8.47 15.87
C GLU A 161 -8.80 8.47 15.37
N THR A 162 -8.21 7.29 15.25
CA THR A 162 -6.85 7.13 14.73
C THR A 162 -6.76 7.50 13.24
N ALA A 163 -7.74 7.09 12.45
CA ALA A 163 -7.83 7.44 11.03
C ALA A 163 -7.93 8.97 10.84
N ARG A 164 -8.67 9.67 11.71
CA ARG A 164 -8.74 11.13 11.71
C ARG A 164 -7.36 11.76 11.88
N GLU A 165 -6.55 11.26 12.83
CA GLU A 165 -5.19 11.78 13.04
C GLU A 165 -4.31 11.61 11.78
N TYR A 166 -4.42 10.48 11.07
CA TYR A 166 -3.70 10.30 9.80
C TYR A 166 -4.20 11.25 8.69
N LEU A 167 -5.51 11.44 8.59
CA LEU A 167 -6.10 12.39 7.65
C LEU A 167 -5.69 13.84 7.95
N ASP A 168 -5.62 14.23 9.22
CA ASP A 168 -5.15 15.56 9.67
C ASP A 168 -3.65 15.79 9.38
N MET A 169 -2.89 14.71 9.18
CA MET A 169 -1.52 14.76 8.68
C MET A 169 -1.45 14.81 7.15
N GLY A 170 -2.58 14.68 6.45
CA GLY A 170 -2.68 14.74 4.99
C GLY A 170 -2.52 13.38 4.29
N PHE A 171 -2.48 12.28 5.04
CA PHE A 171 -2.32 10.94 4.47
C PHE A 171 -3.60 10.43 3.80
N TYR A 172 -3.41 9.55 2.84
CA TYR A 172 -4.46 8.69 2.27
C TYR A 172 -4.63 7.44 3.15
N ILE A 173 -5.81 6.81 3.03
CA ILE A 173 -6.12 5.57 3.72
C ILE A 173 -6.57 4.55 2.69
N SER A 174 -5.91 3.39 2.68
CA SER A 174 -6.23 2.29 1.78
C SER A 174 -6.90 1.13 2.51
N PHE A 175 -7.79 0.44 1.81
CA PHE A 175 -8.54 -0.70 2.30
C PHE A 175 -8.28 -1.92 1.43
N ALA A 176 -8.03 -3.06 2.08
CA ALA A 176 -7.80 -4.35 1.46
C ALA A 176 -8.95 -5.35 1.77
N GLY A 177 -8.75 -6.61 1.43
CA GLY A 177 -9.71 -7.69 1.62
C GLY A 177 -10.45 -7.73 2.97
N PRO A 178 -9.81 -7.40 4.11
CA PRO A 178 -10.47 -7.39 5.42
C PRO A 178 -11.75 -6.56 5.52
N VAL A 179 -11.92 -5.49 4.73
CA VAL A 179 -13.16 -4.69 4.73
C VAL A 179 -14.39 -5.50 4.31
N THR A 180 -14.20 -6.63 3.62
CA THR A 180 -15.27 -7.52 3.17
C THR A 180 -15.65 -8.60 4.21
N PHE A 181 -14.92 -8.70 5.34
CA PHE A 181 -15.13 -9.77 6.32
C PHE A 181 -16.33 -9.49 7.22
N LYS A 182 -17.01 -10.56 7.67
CA LYS A 182 -18.21 -10.45 8.50
C LYS A 182 -18.02 -9.67 9.81
N ASN A 183 -16.83 -9.70 10.37
CA ASN A 183 -16.49 -9.07 11.65
C ASN A 183 -15.70 -7.74 11.48
N ALA A 184 -15.81 -7.11 10.32
CA ALA A 184 -15.08 -5.90 9.98
C ALA A 184 -15.73 -4.59 10.47
N ASN A 185 -16.66 -4.61 11.43
CA ASN A 185 -17.48 -3.46 11.82
C ASN A 185 -16.67 -2.17 12.02
N LYS A 186 -15.60 -2.21 12.81
CA LYS A 186 -14.72 -1.03 13.01
C LYS A 186 -14.12 -0.51 11.71
N LEU A 187 -13.73 -1.41 10.82
CA LEU A 187 -13.12 -1.06 9.55
C LEU A 187 -14.16 -0.47 8.57
N LEU A 188 -15.41 -0.96 8.64
CA LEU A 188 -16.53 -0.37 7.89
C LEU A 188 -16.82 1.06 8.34
N ASP A 189 -16.79 1.34 9.65
CA ASP A 189 -16.94 2.70 10.19
C ASP A 189 -15.85 3.63 9.64
N VAL A 190 -14.60 3.16 9.59
CA VAL A 190 -13.48 3.93 9.01
C VAL A 190 -13.67 4.13 7.52
N ALA A 191 -14.08 3.08 6.77
CA ALA A 191 -14.31 3.17 5.33
C ALA A 191 -15.46 4.12 4.98
N GLN A 192 -16.43 4.30 5.86
CA GLN A 192 -17.49 5.28 5.71
C GLN A 192 -17.06 6.70 6.08
N PHE A 193 -16.12 6.83 7.02
CA PHE A 193 -15.64 8.11 7.55
C PHE A 193 -14.61 8.81 6.64
N VAL A 194 -13.73 8.05 5.96
CA VAL A 194 -12.65 8.60 5.13
C VAL A 194 -13.21 9.43 3.98
N PRO A 195 -12.75 10.67 3.74
CA PRO A 195 -13.21 11.49 2.63
C PRO A 195 -12.96 10.86 1.26
N ASP A 196 -13.82 11.18 0.28
CA ASP A 196 -13.72 10.64 -1.09
C ASP A 196 -12.36 10.93 -1.75
N ASP A 197 -11.74 12.07 -1.43
CA ASP A 197 -10.45 12.47 -1.98
C ASP A 197 -9.24 11.89 -1.24
N ARG A 198 -9.45 11.01 -0.27
CA ARG A 198 -8.42 10.37 0.58
C ARG A 198 -8.50 8.86 0.65
N ILE A 199 -9.49 8.24 0.00
CA ILE A 199 -9.69 6.79 0.04
C ILE A 199 -8.99 6.10 -1.12
N MET A 200 -8.35 4.95 -0.85
CA MET A 200 -7.74 4.08 -1.84
C MET A 200 -8.18 2.63 -1.61
N VAL A 201 -8.03 1.79 -2.62
CA VAL A 201 -8.32 0.37 -2.58
C VAL A 201 -7.14 -0.45 -3.08
N GLU A 202 -6.95 -1.60 -2.46
CA GLU A 202 -5.83 -2.51 -2.74
C GLU A 202 -6.22 -3.96 -2.49
N THR A 203 -5.36 -4.89 -2.87
CA THR A 203 -5.52 -6.30 -2.51
C THR A 203 -4.64 -6.74 -1.36
N ASP A 204 -3.43 -6.23 -1.25
CA ASP A 204 -2.34 -6.79 -0.45
C ASP A 204 -2.09 -8.27 -0.82
N SER A 205 -2.29 -8.61 -2.10
CA SER A 205 -2.11 -9.97 -2.59
C SER A 205 -0.63 -10.37 -2.55
N PRO A 206 -0.34 -11.61 -2.16
CA PRO A 206 -1.18 -12.81 -2.09
C PRO A 206 -1.93 -13.03 -0.77
N TYR A 207 -1.93 -12.05 0.13
CA TYR A 207 -2.53 -12.16 1.46
C TYR A 207 -4.02 -11.76 1.46
N MET A 208 -4.74 -12.10 2.52
CA MET A 208 -6.05 -11.56 2.94
C MET A 208 -7.12 -11.51 1.83
N ALA A 209 -7.26 -12.59 1.03
CA ALA A 209 -8.27 -12.67 -0.01
C ALA A 209 -9.66 -12.19 0.48
N PRO A 210 -10.36 -11.30 -0.26
CA PRO A 210 -11.66 -10.79 0.10
C PRO A 210 -12.76 -11.87 0.02
N VAL A 211 -13.93 -11.60 0.58
CA VAL A 211 -15.15 -12.37 0.28
C VAL A 211 -15.57 -11.98 -1.17
N PRO A 212 -15.92 -12.97 -2.05
CA PRO A 212 -16.17 -14.39 -1.77
C PRO A 212 -14.92 -15.30 -1.91
N MET A 213 -13.75 -14.77 -2.09
CA MET A 213 -12.53 -15.53 -2.45
C MET A 213 -11.75 -16.06 -1.22
N ARG A 214 -12.32 -15.96 -0.02
CA ARG A 214 -11.70 -16.44 1.23
C ARG A 214 -11.15 -17.87 1.11
N GLY A 215 -9.94 -18.08 1.65
CA GLY A 215 -9.26 -19.39 1.62
C GLY A 215 -8.50 -19.70 0.32
N LYS A 216 -8.58 -18.84 -0.68
CA LYS A 216 -7.74 -18.89 -1.88
C LYS A 216 -6.54 -17.95 -1.74
N ARG A 217 -5.48 -18.15 -2.55
CA ARG A 217 -4.45 -17.15 -2.74
C ARG A 217 -5.11 -15.89 -3.31
N ASN A 218 -4.85 -14.74 -2.69
CA ASN A 218 -5.32 -13.46 -3.20
C ASN A 218 -4.57 -13.09 -4.49
N GLU A 219 -5.18 -12.29 -5.35
CA GLU A 219 -4.57 -11.76 -6.57
C GLU A 219 -5.15 -10.36 -6.88
N PRO A 220 -4.43 -9.51 -7.64
CA PRO A 220 -4.86 -8.14 -7.92
C PRO A 220 -6.26 -8.02 -8.55
N THR A 221 -6.72 -9.05 -9.27
CA THR A 221 -8.08 -9.09 -9.84
C THR A 221 -9.18 -8.96 -8.80
N TYR A 222 -8.87 -9.29 -7.54
CA TYR A 222 -9.86 -9.27 -6.45
C TYR A 222 -10.03 -7.89 -5.81
N VAL A 223 -9.28 -6.87 -6.21
CA VAL A 223 -9.48 -5.48 -5.75
C VAL A 223 -10.89 -4.98 -6.04
N LYS A 224 -11.55 -5.51 -7.08
CA LYS A 224 -12.95 -5.21 -7.40
C LYS A 224 -13.90 -5.46 -6.25
N TYR A 225 -13.70 -6.56 -5.49
CA TYR A 225 -14.56 -6.89 -4.35
C TYR A 225 -14.39 -5.92 -3.18
N VAL A 226 -13.20 -5.35 -3.04
CA VAL A 226 -12.94 -4.29 -2.06
C VAL A 226 -13.66 -3.00 -2.47
N ALA A 227 -13.52 -2.58 -3.73
CA ALA A 227 -14.19 -1.42 -4.28
C ALA A 227 -15.73 -1.55 -4.22
N GLU A 228 -16.28 -2.71 -4.63
CA GLU A 228 -17.71 -3.03 -4.58
C GLU A 228 -18.24 -2.95 -3.14
N LYS A 229 -17.49 -3.48 -2.16
CA LYS A 229 -17.91 -3.46 -0.75
C LYS A 229 -17.96 -2.04 -0.18
N ILE A 230 -16.97 -1.20 -0.50
CA ILE A 230 -16.94 0.19 -0.06
C ILE A 230 -18.05 1.01 -0.77
N ALA A 231 -18.27 0.77 -2.06
CA ALA A 231 -19.35 1.39 -2.82
C ALA A 231 -20.74 1.07 -2.21
N GLU A 232 -20.98 -0.21 -1.91
CA GLU A 232 -22.19 -0.66 -1.20
C GLU A 232 -22.38 0.09 0.12
N LEU A 233 -21.32 0.18 0.93
CA LEU A 233 -21.35 0.85 2.23
C LEU A 233 -21.67 2.35 2.12
N ARG A 234 -21.15 3.01 1.06
CA ARG A 234 -21.33 4.45 0.82
C ARG A 234 -22.59 4.79 0.03
N GLY A 235 -23.29 3.79 -0.50
CA GLY A 235 -24.48 3.98 -1.33
C GLY A 235 -24.19 4.63 -2.68
N ILE A 236 -23.01 4.41 -3.24
CA ILE A 236 -22.59 4.91 -4.56
C ILE A 236 -22.37 3.74 -5.54
N PRO A 237 -22.39 3.98 -6.86
CA PRO A 237 -22.04 2.96 -7.85
C PRO A 237 -20.59 2.44 -7.67
N ALA A 238 -20.38 1.14 -7.89
CA ALA A 238 -19.05 0.54 -7.81
C ALA A 238 -18.05 1.18 -8.81
N GLU A 239 -18.53 1.60 -9.98
CA GLU A 239 -17.74 2.34 -10.97
C GLU A 239 -17.22 3.68 -10.45
N GLU A 240 -18.07 4.41 -9.71
CA GLU A 240 -17.70 5.68 -9.09
C GLU A 240 -16.63 5.48 -8.00
N MET A 241 -16.78 4.45 -7.16
CA MET A 241 -15.77 4.10 -6.15
C MET A 241 -14.42 3.74 -6.80
N ALA A 242 -14.46 2.97 -7.88
CA ALA A 242 -13.26 2.61 -8.64
C ALA A 242 -12.55 3.85 -9.22
N GLN A 243 -13.32 4.79 -9.77
CA GLN A 243 -12.80 6.05 -10.32
C GLN A 243 -12.19 6.93 -9.21
N LEU A 244 -12.86 7.08 -8.08
CA LEU A 244 -12.35 7.83 -6.91
C LEU A 244 -11.03 7.25 -6.42
N ALA A 245 -10.98 5.95 -6.15
CA ALA A 245 -9.78 5.28 -5.66
C ALA A 245 -8.63 5.35 -6.66
N THR A 246 -8.90 5.13 -7.95
CA THR A 246 -7.89 5.26 -9.03
C THR A 246 -7.36 6.69 -9.13
N ALA A 247 -8.23 7.70 -9.09
CA ALA A 247 -7.82 9.09 -9.15
C ALA A 247 -6.94 9.49 -7.95
N ASN A 248 -7.28 9.00 -6.75
CA ASN A 248 -6.51 9.22 -5.54
C ASN A 248 -5.13 8.55 -5.61
N THR A 249 -5.06 7.30 -6.08
CA THR A 249 -3.80 6.59 -6.31
C THR A 249 -2.91 7.36 -7.28
N CYS A 250 -3.46 7.76 -8.42
CA CYS A 250 -2.73 8.55 -9.41
C CYS A 250 -2.24 9.89 -8.84
N ARG A 251 -3.06 10.57 -8.04
CA ARG A 251 -2.71 11.86 -7.42
C ARG A 251 -1.57 11.71 -6.41
N LEU A 252 -1.66 10.72 -5.51
CA LEU A 252 -0.63 10.50 -4.50
C LEU A 252 0.71 10.16 -5.14
N PHE A 253 0.72 9.19 -6.05
CA PHE A 253 1.94 8.66 -6.67
C PHE A 253 2.38 9.40 -7.92
N ARG A 254 1.72 10.53 -8.26
CA ARG A 254 2.03 11.37 -9.45
C ARG A 254 2.02 10.58 -10.76
N ILE A 255 1.18 9.55 -10.83
CA ILE A 255 0.98 8.74 -12.03
C ILE A 255 -0.04 9.43 -12.94
N PRO A 256 0.22 9.58 -14.24
CA PRO A 256 -0.75 10.16 -15.15
C PRO A 256 -2.10 9.43 -15.09
N GLN A 257 -3.19 10.19 -15.01
CA GLN A 257 -4.51 9.64 -15.29
C GLN A 257 -4.55 9.44 -16.79
N GLU A 258 -4.60 8.19 -17.23
CA GLU A 258 -4.76 7.92 -18.65
C GLU A 258 -6.04 8.54 -19.18
N VAL A 259 -5.91 9.11 -20.38
CA VAL A 259 -6.99 9.62 -21.20
C VAL A 259 -7.78 8.46 -21.80
#